data_7da04b2a8e0b55a83b6d2ac13868b36f
#
_entry.id   7da04b2a8e0b55a83b6d2ac13868b36f
#
_cell.length_a   1.000
_cell.length_b   1.000
_cell.length_c   1.000
_cell.angle_alpha   90.00
_cell.angle_beta   90.00
_cell.angle_gamma   90.00
#
_symmetry.space_group_name_H-M   'P 1'
#
loop_
_entity.id
_entity.type
_entity.pdbx_description
1 polymer ?
#
loop_
_entity_poly.entity_id
_entity_poly.type
_entity_poly.pdbx_seq_one_letter_code
_entity_poly.pdbx_strand_id
1 'polypeptide(L)'
;VKSHSIVLCTKKGIIKKTDLTDFSRPRQTGVNAINIVEGDELLEARMTDGKSEIMMAVKSGRAIRFSEEKVRATGRGAIGVAGIEVENDNDEVVGMICVNPETDASKTVLVVSEKGYGKRTAVDEYRYTNRGGKGVKTISVTEKTGSLVGLLAVSETQDIMITCKSGVTIRMPVSGISEQGRATQGVKLIKLDEGDEIAAITQLDDQEQPVNEDTTIVTDQPTNDDNA
;
A
#
# COMPACT_ATOMS: atom_id res chain seq x y z
N VAL A 1 14.08 17.36 3.32
CA VAL A 1 14.24 16.46 4.47
C VAL A 1 13.53 17.01 5.73
N LYS A 2 13.57 18.32 5.98
CA LYS A 2 12.93 18.93 7.17
C LYS A 2 11.38 18.95 7.13
N SER A 3 10.77 18.68 6.00
CA SER A 3 9.31 18.70 5.80
C SER A 3 8.69 17.30 5.75
N HIS A 4 9.48 16.24 5.93
CA HIS A 4 8.99 14.86 5.83
C HIS A 4 8.80 14.24 7.22
N SER A 5 7.83 13.37 7.31
CA SER A 5 7.51 12.57 8.49
C SER A 5 7.42 11.09 8.15
N ILE A 6 7.60 10.25 9.15
CA ILE A 6 7.29 8.83 9.08
C ILE A 6 5.95 8.62 9.79
N VAL A 7 5.01 8.05 9.06
CA VAL A 7 3.71 7.61 9.59
C VAL A 7 3.75 6.10 9.78
N LEU A 8 3.41 5.66 10.97
CA LEU A 8 3.41 4.26 11.40
C LEU A 8 1.99 3.86 11.77
N CYS A 9 1.55 2.66 11.42
CA CYS A 9 0.29 2.11 11.90
C CYS A 9 0.46 0.69 12.45
N THR A 10 -0.40 0.35 13.42
CA THR A 10 -0.44 -0.98 14.04
C THR A 10 -1.69 -1.75 13.63
N LYS A 11 -1.67 -3.06 13.83
CA LYS A 11 -2.82 -3.93 13.55
C LYS A 11 -4.06 -3.57 14.36
N LYS A 12 -3.91 -3.04 15.57
CA LYS A 12 -5.04 -2.60 16.42
C LYS A 12 -5.54 -1.19 16.12
N GLY A 13 -5.10 -0.58 15.01
CA GLY A 13 -5.65 0.69 14.53
C GLY A 13 -5.01 1.94 15.11
N ILE A 14 -3.87 1.81 15.77
CA ILE A 14 -3.08 2.96 16.23
C ILE A 14 -2.30 3.54 15.06
N ILE A 15 -2.24 4.87 15.00
CA ILE A 15 -1.43 5.62 14.05
C ILE A 15 -0.52 6.58 14.78
N LYS A 16 0.69 6.75 14.28
CA LYS A 16 1.71 7.65 14.84
C LYS A 16 2.44 8.37 13.73
N LYS A 17 2.71 9.66 13.92
CA LYS A 17 3.58 10.44 13.02
C LYS A 17 4.80 10.95 13.80
N THR A 18 5.98 10.84 13.21
CA THR A 18 7.24 11.32 13.77
C THR A 18 8.03 12.03 12.70
N ASP A 19 8.59 13.19 13.01
CA ASP A 19 9.40 13.94 12.07
C ASP A 19 10.62 13.12 11.62
N LEU A 20 10.92 13.12 10.33
CA LEU A 20 12.04 12.36 9.79
C LEU A 20 13.38 12.76 10.42
N THR A 21 13.52 14.00 10.88
CA THR A 21 14.70 14.50 11.57
C THR A 21 15.01 13.78 12.88
N ASP A 22 14.00 13.19 13.54
CA ASP A 22 14.17 12.41 14.77
C ASP A 22 14.97 11.11 14.51
N PHE A 23 15.05 10.69 13.26
CA PHE A 23 15.81 9.51 12.82
C PHE A 23 17.17 9.85 12.20
N SER A 24 17.59 11.12 12.22
CA SER A 24 18.82 11.61 11.54
C SER A 24 20.12 11.04 12.12
N ARG A 25 20.11 10.52 13.33
CA ARG A 25 21.28 9.94 14.01
C ARG A 25 20.98 8.51 14.49
N PRO A 26 20.84 7.55 13.57
CA PRO A 26 20.63 6.17 13.97
C PRO A 26 21.87 5.61 14.66
N ARG A 27 21.68 4.81 15.68
CA ARG A 27 22.75 4.02 16.29
C ARG A 27 22.99 2.77 15.45
N GLN A 28 24.18 2.16 15.57
CA GLN A 28 24.47 0.91 14.88
C GLN A 28 23.45 -0.21 15.22
N THR A 29 22.93 -0.21 16.44
CA THR A 29 21.88 -1.14 16.90
C THR A 29 20.44 -0.72 16.50
N GLY A 30 20.31 0.35 15.73
CA GLY A 30 19.01 0.95 15.39
C GLY A 30 18.44 1.84 16.50
N VAL A 31 17.26 2.36 16.26
CA VAL A 31 16.51 3.21 17.20
C VAL A 31 15.05 2.80 17.21
N ASN A 32 14.42 2.83 18.36
CA ASN A 32 12.98 2.58 18.46
C ASN A 32 12.21 3.68 17.72
N ALA A 33 11.23 3.28 16.92
CA ALA A 33 10.38 4.16 16.16
C ALA A 33 9.00 4.38 16.80
N ILE A 34 8.55 3.45 17.62
CA ILE A 34 7.23 3.46 18.26
C ILE A 34 7.25 2.57 19.51
N ASN A 35 6.48 2.93 20.53
CA ASN A 35 6.13 2.03 21.62
C ASN A 35 4.82 1.31 21.26
N ILE A 36 4.88 0.00 21.14
CA ILE A 36 3.73 -0.85 20.82
C ILE A 36 3.12 -1.38 22.11
N VAL A 37 1.79 -1.28 22.23
CA VAL A 37 1.04 -1.85 23.37
C VAL A 37 1.11 -3.38 23.32
N GLU A 38 1.04 -4.02 24.47
CA GLU A 38 1.02 -5.47 24.56
C GLU A 38 -0.11 -6.08 23.71
N GLY A 39 0.24 -7.11 22.94
CA GLY A 39 -0.68 -7.79 22.04
C GLY A 39 -1.03 -7.02 20.76
N ASP A 40 -0.31 -5.93 20.44
CA ASP A 40 -0.40 -5.23 19.17
C ASP A 40 0.90 -5.44 18.35
N GLU A 41 0.86 -5.16 17.06
CA GLU A 41 1.99 -5.31 16.14
C GLU A 41 2.08 -4.13 15.19
N LEU A 42 3.30 -3.71 14.87
CA LEU A 42 3.53 -2.76 13.79
C LEU A 42 3.15 -3.41 12.46
N LEU A 43 2.28 -2.75 11.70
CA LEU A 43 1.85 -3.24 10.39
C LEU A 43 2.63 -2.58 9.27
N GLU A 44 2.73 -1.25 9.29
CA GLU A 44 3.24 -0.51 8.14
C GLU A 44 3.87 0.82 8.54
N ALA A 45 4.81 1.27 7.70
CA ALA A 45 5.47 2.57 7.80
C ALA A 45 5.47 3.26 6.43
N ARG A 46 5.12 4.54 6.38
CA ARG A 46 5.12 5.35 5.16
C ARG A 46 5.80 6.70 5.43
N MET A 47 6.53 7.19 4.45
CA MET A 47 7.05 8.54 4.47
C MET A 47 6.02 9.50 3.86
N THR A 48 5.81 10.65 4.49
CA THR A 48 4.89 11.70 4.04
C THR A 48 5.56 13.06 4.05
N ASP A 49 4.98 14.01 3.32
CA ASP A 49 5.51 15.37 3.13
C ASP A 49 4.69 16.47 3.83
N GLY A 50 3.71 16.09 4.65
CA GLY A 50 2.82 17.02 5.35
C GLY A 50 1.50 17.29 4.62
N LYS A 51 1.36 16.84 3.37
CA LYS A 51 0.19 17.10 2.52
C LYS A 51 -0.62 15.85 2.20
N SER A 52 -0.20 14.71 2.71
CA SER A 52 -0.81 13.43 2.38
C SER A 52 -2.15 13.23 3.09
N GLU A 53 -3.02 12.51 2.41
CA GLU A 53 -4.19 11.89 2.98
C GLU A 53 -3.87 10.46 3.35
N ILE A 54 -4.28 10.06 4.55
CA ILE A 54 -4.06 8.72 5.06
C ILE A 54 -5.35 7.92 4.92
N MET A 55 -5.22 6.72 4.41
CA MET A 55 -6.30 5.74 4.42
C MET A 55 -5.83 4.48 5.14
N MET A 56 -6.68 3.97 6.02
CA MET A 56 -6.47 2.72 6.74
C MET A 56 -7.67 1.82 6.50
N ALA A 57 -7.43 0.53 6.30
CA ALA A 57 -8.51 -0.44 6.12
C ALA A 57 -8.38 -1.60 7.11
N VAL A 58 -9.53 -2.11 7.55
CA VAL A 58 -9.64 -3.24 8.47
C VAL A 58 -10.16 -4.49 7.76
N LYS A 59 -9.83 -5.64 8.31
CA LYS A 59 -10.15 -6.97 7.81
C LYS A 59 -11.66 -7.17 7.55
N SER A 60 -12.51 -6.55 8.36
CA SER A 60 -13.97 -6.56 8.20
C SER A 60 -14.49 -5.79 6.96
N GLY A 61 -13.59 -5.17 6.17
CA GLY A 61 -13.94 -4.53 4.89
C GLY A 61 -14.36 -3.07 5.01
N ARG A 62 -13.90 -2.36 6.03
CA ARG A 62 -14.11 -0.91 6.19
C ARG A 62 -12.79 -0.16 6.01
N ALA A 63 -12.88 1.08 5.54
CA ALA A 63 -11.72 1.97 5.41
C ALA A 63 -12.08 3.38 5.85
N ILE A 64 -11.10 4.09 6.38
CA ILE A 64 -11.21 5.49 6.78
C ILE A 64 -10.23 6.35 5.96
N ARG A 65 -10.61 7.59 5.65
CA ARG A 65 -9.78 8.59 4.95
C ARG A 65 -9.73 9.87 5.75
N PHE A 66 -8.54 10.38 6.04
CA PHE A 66 -8.34 11.63 6.77
C PHE A 66 -6.99 12.28 6.42
N SER A 67 -6.84 13.60 6.67
CA SER A 67 -5.55 14.30 6.50
C SER A 67 -4.51 13.84 7.49
N GLU A 68 -3.26 13.73 7.07
CA GLU A 68 -2.13 13.51 7.97
C GLU A 68 -1.95 14.64 9.00
N GLU A 69 -2.49 15.84 8.75
CA GLU A 69 -2.51 16.95 9.72
C GLU A 69 -3.30 16.61 10.99
N LYS A 70 -4.27 15.67 10.90
CA LYS A 70 -5.03 15.18 12.06
C LYS A 70 -4.19 14.29 12.97
N VAL A 71 -3.01 13.89 12.54
CA VAL A 71 -2.04 13.13 13.34
C VAL A 71 -0.90 14.08 13.75
N ARG A 72 -0.91 14.53 14.99
CA ARG A 72 0.16 15.38 15.53
C ARG A 72 1.47 14.61 15.53
N ALA A 73 2.56 15.25 15.08
CA ALA A 73 3.90 14.69 15.19
C ALA A 73 4.30 14.52 16.67
N THR A 74 4.88 13.37 16.99
CA THR A 74 5.33 13.00 18.33
C THR A 74 6.69 12.32 18.26
N GLY A 75 7.44 12.35 19.36
CA GLY A 75 8.75 11.70 19.43
C GLY A 75 8.68 10.19 19.25
N ARG A 76 9.83 9.57 18.94
CA ARG A 76 9.96 8.13 18.61
C ARG A 76 9.39 7.18 19.67
N GLY A 77 9.47 7.53 20.96
CA GLY A 77 8.97 6.71 22.06
C GLY A 77 7.48 6.83 22.36
N ALA A 78 6.70 7.54 21.56
CA ALA A 78 5.26 7.63 21.74
C ALA A 78 4.53 6.37 21.23
N ILE A 79 3.36 6.08 21.78
CA ILE A 79 2.48 4.99 21.35
C ILE A 79 1.73 5.39 20.07
N GLY A 80 1.26 6.64 19.99
CA GLY A 80 0.39 7.13 18.92
C GLY A 80 -1.04 7.33 19.39
N VAL A 81 -1.94 7.45 18.43
CA VAL A 81 -3.36 7.76 18.64
C VAL A 81 -4.24 6.83 17.80
N ALA A 82 -5.53 6.76 18.11
CA ALA A 82 -6.47 5.98 17.29
C ALA A 82 -6.54 6.55 15.86
N GLY A 83 -6.25 5.71 14.86
CA GLY A 83 -6.38 6.02 13.44
C GLY A 83 -7.70 5.54 12.87
N ILE A 84 -8.05 4.28 13.13
CA ILE A 84 -9.32 3.65 12.78
C ILE A 84 -9.81 2.81 13.96
N GLU A 85 -11.13 2.72 14.14
CA GLU A 85 -11.73 1.83 15.13
C GLU A 85 -11.72 0.39 14.60
N VAL A 86 -11.18 -0.52 15.42
CA VAL A 86 -11.22 -1.97 15.21
C VAL A 86 -12.36 -2.53 16.07
N GLU A 87 -13.33 -3.17 15.45
CA GLU A 87 -14.63 -3.47 16.11
C GLU A 87 -14.54 -4.57 17.17
N ASN A 88 -13.62 -5.51 17.01
CA ASN A 88 -13.47 -6.65 17.94
C ASN A 88 -12.08 -7.29 17.81
N ASP A 89 -11.77 -8.25 18.67
CA ASP A 89 -10.45 -8.91 18.74
C ASP A 89 -10.09 -9.74 17.48
N ASN A 90 -11.08 -10.08 16.65
CA ASN A 90 -10.87 -10.81 15.40
C ASN A 90 -10.67 -9.90 14.19
N ASP A 91 -10.89 -8.59 14.36
CA ASP A 91 -10.65 -7.58 13.34
C ASP A 91 -9.29 -6.92 13.53
N GLU A 92 -8.69 -6.50 12.46
CA GLU A 92 -7.39 -5.84 12.47
C GLU A 92 -7.21 -4.95 11.24
N VAL A 93 -6.32 -3.98 11.33
CA VAL A 93 -5.88 -3.20 10.18
C VAL A 93 -5.08 -4.12 9.25
N VAL A 94 -5.39 -4.08 7.96
CA VAL A 94 -4.73 -4.90 6.92
C VAL A 94 -3.89 -4.07 5.97
N GLY A 95 -3.99 -2.75 6.01
CA GLY A 95 -3.18 -1.87 5.18
C GLY A 95 -3.38 -0.40 5.52
N MET A 96 -2.35 0.37 5.21
CA MET A 96 -2.35 1.83 5.26
C MET A 96 -1.72 2.37 3.97
N ILE A 97 -2.38 3.33 3.34
CA ILE A 97 -1.83 4.09 2.22
C ILE A 97 -1.78 5.58 2.57
N CYS A 98 -0.80 6.25 1.99
CA CYS A 98 -0.68 7.71 2.01
C CYS A 98 -0.73 8.19 0.57
N VAL A 99 -1.68 9.06 0.26
CA VAL A 99 -1.93 9.61 -1.07
C VAL A 99 -1.78 11.13 -0.98
N ASN A 100 -0.89 11.69 -1.78
CA ASN A 100 -0.82 13.14 -1.92
C ASN A 100 -1.76 13.59 -3.05
N PRO A 101 -2.81 14.38 -2.77
CA PRO A 101 -3.78 14.78 -3.79
C PRO A 101 -3.18 15.56 -4.96
N GLU A 102 -2.04 16.23 -4.75
CA GLU A 102 -1.37 17.02 -5.78
C GLU A 102 -0.56 16.14 -6.76
N THR A 103 0.09 15.08 -6.25
CA THR A 103 1.00 14.24 -7.05
C THR A 103 0.40 12.90 -7.43
N ASP A 104 -0.58 12.41 -6.68
CA ASP A 104 -1.16 11.08 -6.80
C ASP A 104 -2.61 11.10 -7.34
N ALA A 105 -3.01 12.19 -8.01
CA ALA A 105 -4.38 12.38 -8.49
C ALA A 105 -4.90 11.25 -9.42
N SER A 106 -4.01 10.56 -10.11
CA SER A 106 -4.33 9.43 -10.99
C SER A 106 -4.40 8.07 -10.28
N LYS A 107 -4.00 7.99 -9.02
CA LYS A 107 -4.02 6.74 -8.27
C LYS A 107 -5.43 6.36 -7.84
N THR A 108 -5.68 5.06 -7.85
CA THR A 108 -6.91 4.45 -7.33
C THR A 108 -6.59 3.57 -6.13
N VAL A 109 -7.60 3.32 -5.32
CA VAL A 109 -7.52 2.42 -4.15
C VAL A 109 -7.82 1.00 -4.62
N LEU A 110 -6.81 0.13 -4.56
CA LEU A 110 -6.97 -1.30 -4.79
C LEU A 110 -7.25 -2.00 -3.47
N VAL A 111 -8.30 -2.79 -3.43
CA VAL A 111 -8.62 -3.70 -2.32
C VAL A 111 -8.72 -5.12 -2.83
N VAL A 112 -8.19 -6.08 -2.04
CA VAL A 112 -8.20 -7.50 -2.37
C VAL A 112 -8.60 -8.30 -1.13
N SER A 113 -9.48 -9.29 -1.34
CA SER A 113 -9.97 -10.18 -0.29
C SER A 113 -9.32 -11.58 -0.35
N GLU A 114 -9.37 -12.32 0.74
CA GLU A 114 -8.69 -13.61 0.91
C GLU A 114 -9.10 -14.68 -0.11
N LYS A 115 -10.35 -14.63 -0.61
CA LYS A 115 -10.84 -15.59 -1.61
C LYS A 115 -10.68 -15.14 -3.07
N GLY A 116 -9.81 -14.17 -3.32
CA GLY A 116 -9.41 -13.78 -4.66
C GLY A 116 -10.28 -12.73 -5.34
N TYR A 117 -11.13 -12.04 -4.58
CA TYR A 117 -11.92 -10.92 -5.10
C TYR A 117 -11.20 -9.60 -4.86
N GLY A 118 -11.34 -8.67 -5.78
CA GLY A 118 -10.76 -7.34 -5.65
C GLY A 118 -11.31 -6.37 -6.66
N LYS A 119 -10.96 -5.11 -6.50
CA LYS A 119 -11.35 -4.00 -7.36
C LYS A 119 -10.49 -2.79 -7.10
N ARG A 120 -10.52 -1.87 -8.04
CA ARG A 120 -10.04 -0.49 -7.86
C ARG A 120 -11.23 0.42 -7.57
N THR A 121 -11.02 1.47 -6.80
CA THR A 121 -12.04 2.48 -6.49
C THR A 121 -11.36 3.84 -6.48
N ALA A 122 -12.01 4.86 -7.03
CA ALA A 122 -11.52 6.23 -6.97
C ALA A 122 -11.39 6.70 -5.50
N VAL A 123 -10.30 7.41 -5.19
CA VAL A 123 -10.04 7.92 -3.83
C VAL A 123 -11.20 8.79 -3.34
N ASP A 124 -11.83 9.56 -4.23
CA ASP A 124 -12.91 10.48 -3.89
C ASP A 124 -14.23 9.81 -3.48
N GLU A 125 -14.40 8.51 -3.74
CA GLU A 125 -15.54 7.77 -3.21
C GLU A 125 -15.47 7.55 -1.68
N TYR A 126 -14.28 7.73 -1.08
CA TYR A 126 -14.10 7.67 0.35
C TYR A 126 -14.26 9.05 0.95
N ARG A 127 -15.31 9.25 1.75
CA ARG A 127 -15.54 10.55 2.40
C ARG A 127 -14.35 10.92 3.29
N TYR A 128 -13.99 12.17 3.25
CA TYR A 128 -12.99 12.75 4.11
C TYR A 128 -13.55 12.94 5.53
N THR A 129 -12.88 12.42 6.55
CA THR A 129 -13.35 12.42 7.93
C THR A 129 -12.25 12.79 8.93
N ASN A 130 -12.57 12.74 10.21
CA ASN A 130 -11.57 12.72 11.26
C ASN A 130 -11.07 11.27 11.47
N ARG A 131 -9.85 11.13 12.01
CA ARG A 131 -9.29 9.84 12.42
C ARG A 131 -10.07 9.22 13.57
N GLY A 132 -9.86 7.94 13.82
CA GLY A 132 -10.36 7.21 14.99
C GLY A 132 -11.80 6.73 14.88
N GLY A 133 -12.47 6.97 13.74
CA GLY A 133 -13.82 6.45 13.50
C GLY A 133 -13.81 5.07 12.84
N LYS A 134 -15.01 4.51 12.63
CA LYS A 134 -15.21 3.18 11.99
C LYS A 134 -14.92 3.18 10.49
N GLY A 135 -14.88 4.34 9.85
CA GLY A 135 -14.77 4.42 8.40
C GLY A 135 -16.05 4.01 7.66
N VAL A 136 -15.88 3.73 6.37
CA VAL A 136 -16.97 3.35 5.45
C VAL A 136 -16.65 2.02 4.80
N LYS A 137 -17.67 1.30 4.32
CA LYS A 137 -17.47 0.05 3.59
C LYS A 137 -16.59 0.26 2.36
N THR A 138 -15.51 -0.51 2.24
CA THR A 138 -14.62 -0.50 1.08
C THR A 138 -14.77 -1.74 0.19
N ILE A 139 -15.22 -2.84 0.76
CA ILE A 139 -15.57 -4.06 0.03
C ILE A 139 -16.71 -4.77 0.78
N SER A 140 -17.56 -5.48 0.06
CA SER A 140 -18.57 -6.34 0.68
C SER A 140 -17.94 -7.67 1.09
N VAL A 141 -17.71 -7.83 2.39
CA VAL A 141 -17.20 -9.09 2.97
C VAL A 141 -18.34 -10.07 3.14
N THR A 142 -18.22 -11.23 2.50
CA THR A 142 -19.19 -12.32 2.50
C THR A 142 -18.45 -13.66 2.55
N GLU A 143 -19.16 -14.76 2.73
CA GLU A 143 -18.56 -16.11 2.61
C GLU A 143 -17.87 -16.34 1.25
N LYS A 144 -18.37 -15.69 0.20
CA LYS A 144 -17.83 -15.79 -1.16
C LYS A 144 -16.51 -15.04 -1.32
N THR A 145 -16.39 -13.85 -0.75
CA THR A 145 -15.20 -13.00 -0.88
C THR A 145 -14.16 -13.29 0.17
N GLY A 146 -14.58 -13.70 1.35
CA GLY A 146 -13.75 -13.74 2.53
C GLY A 146 -13.40 -12.33 3.03
N SER A 147 -12.53 -12.25 4.01
CA SER A 147 -12.10 -11.01 4.64
C SER A 147 -11.19 -10.18 3.73
N LEU A 148 -11.08 -8.88 3.99
CA LEU A 148 -10.11 -8.02 3.32
C LEU A 148 -8.69 -8.40 3.74
N VAL A 149 -7.78 -8.49 2.76
CA VAL A 149 -6.37 -8.84 2.98
C VAL A 149 -5.45 -7.65 2.80
N GLY A 150 -5.76 -6.75 1.88
CA GLY A 150 -4.85 -5.66 1.55
C GLY A 150 -5.52 -4.43 0.95
N LEU A 151 -4.80 -3.31 1.09
CA LEU A 151 -5.15 -1.99 0.60
C LEU A 151 -3.89 -1.39 -0.02
N LEU A 152 -3.93 -1.02 -1.29
CA LEU A 152 -2.83 -0.36 -2.02
C LEU A 152 -3.34 0.88 -2.76
N ALA A 153 -2.46 1.87 -2.93
CA ALA A 153 -2.65 2.98 -3.86
C ALA A 153 -1.91 2.66 -5.15
N VAL A 154 -2.61 2.49 -6.26
CA VAL A 154 -2.04 1.99 -7.51
C VAL A 154 -2.33 2.90 -8.69
N SER A 155 -1.42 2.91 -9.67
CA SER A 155 -1.60 3.51 -11.00
C SER A 155 -1.83 2.42 -12.04
N GLU A 156 -2.47 2.76 -13.16
CA GLU A 156 -2.77 1.80 -14.23
C GLU A 156 -1.53 1.21 -14.89
N THR A 157 -0.40 1.92 -14.83
CA THR A 157 0.88 1.49 -15.43
C THR A 157 1.62 0.46 -14.58
N GLN A 158 1.20 0.24 -13.34
CA GLN A 158 1.85 -0.65 -12.40
C GLN A 158 1.33 -2.08 -12.50
N ASP A 159 2.14 -3.00 -11.98
CA ASP A 159 1.74 -4.38 -11.73
C ASP A 159 1.60 -4.61 -10.22
N ILE A 160 0.83 -5.61 -9.88
CA ILE A 160 0.78 -6.15 -8.51
C ILE A 160 1.22 -7.61 -8.50
N MET A 161 1.74 -8.01 -7.36
CA MET A 161 2.02 -9.40 -7.03
C MET A 161 1.06 -9.86 -5.94
N ILE A 162 0.37 -10.96 -6.20
CA ILE A 162 -0.53 -11.62 -5.24
C ILE A 162 0.13 -12.90 -4.80
N THR A 163 0.29 -13.08 -3.49
CA THR A 163 0.88 -14.29 -2.89
C THR A 163 -0.18 -15.02 -2.09
N CYS A 164 -0.37 -16.30 -2.40
CA CYS A 164 -1.30 -17.19 -1.69
C CYS A 164 -0.63 -17.87 -0.50
N LYS A 165 -1.43 -18.36 0.45
CA LYS A 165 -0.93 -19.12 1.62
C LYS A 165 -0.20 -20.40 1.23
N SER A 166 -0.55 -21.01 0.11
CA SER A 166 0.15 -22.16 -0.50
C SER A 166 1.56 -21.84 -1.00
N GLY A 167 1.93 -20.55 -1.11
CA GLY A 167 3.17 -20.07 -1.71
C GLY A 167 3.07 -19.76 -3.21
N VAL A 168 1.94 -20.03 -3.84
CA VAL A 168 1.72 -19.63 -5.24
C VAL A 168 1.71 -18.11 -5.33
N THR A 169 2.48 -17.57 -6.27
CA THR A 169 2.58 -16.12 -6.50
C THR A 169 2.23 -15.79 -7.94
N ILE A 170 1.39 -14.79 -8.13
CA ILE A 170 0.88 -14.36 -9.43
C ILE A 170 1.13 -12.86 -9.59
N ARG A 171 1.72 -12.50 -10.73
CA ARG A 171 1.87 -11.10 -11.17
C ARG A 171 0.75 -10.77 -12.16
N MET A 172 0.13 -9.59 -11.99
CA MET A 172 -0.90 -9.11 -12.89
C MET A 172 -0.85 -7.58 -13.04
N PRO A 173 -1.19 -7.05 -14.23
CA PRO A 173 -1.24 -5.61 -14.45
C PRO A 173 -2.46 -5.00 -13.73
N VAL A 174 -2.27 -3.84 -13.13
CA VAL A 174 -3.33 -3.07 -12.49
C VAL A 174 -4.42 -2.67 -13.49
N SER A 175 -4.05 -2.35 -14.74
CA SER A 175 -4.99 -2.00 -15.81
C SER A 175 -6.04 -3.08 -16.10
N GLY A 176 -5.74 -4.34 -15.80
CA GLY A 176 -6.68 -5.46 -15.93
C GLY A 176 -7.71 -5.57 -14.80
N ILE A 177 -7.60 -4.76 -13.74
CA ILE A 177 -8.50 -4.78 -12.59
C ILE A 177 -9.58 -3.72 -12.77
N SER A 178 -10.84 -4.15 -12.72
CA SER A 178 -11.99 -3.25 -12.91
C SER A 178 -12.06 -2.18 -11.83
N GLU A 179 -12.36 -0.96 -12.25
CA GLU A 179 -12.75 0.12 -11.34
C GLU A 179 -14.24 0.02 -11.03
N GLN A 180 -14.58 0.02 -9.74
CA GLN A 180 -15.94 -0.20 -9.24
C GLN A 180 -16.21 0.65 -8.01
N GLY A 181 -17.50 0.86 -7.76
CA GLY A 181 -17.97 1.57 -6.57
C GLY A 181 -17.51 0.90 -5.26
N ARG A 182 -17.28 1.73 -4.26
CA ARG A 182 -16.72 1.39 -2.96
C ARG A 182 -17.40 0.22 -2.25
N ALA A 183 -18.74 0.14 -2.28
CA ALA A 183 -19.49 -0.85 -1.51
C ALA A 183 -19.68 -2.21 -2.21
N THR A 184 -19.18 -2.39 -3.43
CA THR A 184 -19.31 -3.64 -4.18
C THR A 184 -18.39 -4.73 -3.62
N GLN A 185 -18.65 -5.99 -4.00
CA GLN A 185 -17.78 -7.12 -3.64
C GLN A 185 -16.52 -7.23 -4.53
N GLY A 186 -16.44 -6.46 -5.61
CA GLY A 186 -15.39 -6.60 -6.61
C GLY A 186 -15.63 -7.74 -7.58
N VAL A 187 -14.60 -8.01 -8.39
CA VAL A 187 -14.54 -9.12 -9.34
C VAL A 187 -13.52 -10.16 -8.89
N LYS A 188 -13.63 -11.36 -9.39
CA LYS A 188 -12.64 -12.41 -9.13
C LYS A 188 -11.37 -12.12 -9.91
N LEU A 189 -10.28 -11.81 -9.22
CA LEU A 189 -8.98 -11.50 -9.81
C LEU A 189 -8.20 -12.77 -10.18
N ILE A 190 -8.25 -13.76 -9.30
CA ILE A 190 -7.57 -15.04 -9.49
C ILE A 190 -8.50 -16.20 -9.11
N LYS A 191 -8.30 -17.35 -9.75
CA LYS A 191 -8.91 -18.62 -9.34
C LYS A 191 -7.96 -19.30 -8.37
N LEU A 192 -8.38 -19.44 -7.13
CA LEU A 192 -7.65 -20.17 -6.10
C LEU A 192 -8.00 -21.66 -6.15
N ASP A 193 -7.05 -22.49 -5.77
CA ASP A 193 -7.31 -23.90 -5.49
C ASP A 193 -8.18 -24.07 -4.24
N GLU A 194 -8.80 -25.24 -4.09
CA GLU A 194 -9.68 -25.52 -2.96
C GLU A 194 -8.90 -25.42 -1.63
N GLY A 195 -9.40 -24.58 -0.73
CA GLY A 195 -8.78 -24.34 0.59
C GLY A 195 -7.61 -23.35 0.59
N ASP A 196 -7.20 -22.81 -0.56
CA ASP A 196 -6.18 -21.77 -0.61
C ASP A 196 -6.79 -20.36 -0.44
N GLU A 197 -5.99 -19.45 0.04
CA GLU A 197 -6.36 -18.06 0.31
C GLU A 197 -5.21 -17.11 -0.06
N ILE A 198 -5.54 -15.87 -0.41
CA ILE A 198 -4.53 -14.82 -0.57
C ILE A 198 -3.95 -14.47 0.80
N ALA A 199 -2.63 -14.49 0.91
CA ALA A 199 -1.89 -14.11 2.12
C ALA A 199 -1.44 -12.64 2.08
N ALA A 200 -1.01 -12.15 0.91
CA ALA A 200 -0.46 -10.80 0.76
C ALA A 200 -0.58 -10.29 -0.66
N ILE A 201 -0.59 -8.97 -0.79
CA ILE A 201 -0.49 -8.26 -2.06
C ILE A 201 0.65 -7.24 -1.98
N THR A 202 1.38 -7.08 -3.06
CA THR A 202 2.49 -6.14 -3.17
C THR A 202 2.41 -5.40 -4.50
N GLN A 203 2.65 -4.11 -4.47
CA GLN A 203 2.81 -3.28 -5.64
C GLN A 203 4.22 -3.45 -6.21
N LEU A 204 4.31 -3.58 -7.52
CA LEU A 204 5.56 -3.55 -8.25
C LEU A 204 5.68 -2.21 -8.94
N ASP A 205 6.78 -1.52 -8.70
CA ASP A 205 7.08 -0.28 -9.40
C ASP A 205 7.29 -0.55 -10.90
N ASP A 206 7.01 0.45 -11.73
CA ASP A 206 7.28 0.37 -13.16
C ASP A 206 8.76 -0.01 -13.34
N GLN A 207 9.00 -1.18 -13.94
CA GLN A 207 10.36 -1.52 -14.34
C GLN A 207 10.76 -0.51 -15.41
N GLU A 208 11.83 0.21 -15.19
CA GLU A 208 12.54 0.89 -16.26
C GLU A 208 12.68 -0.12 -17.40
N GLN A 209 12.06 0.16 -18.54
CA GLN A 209 12.26 -0.68 -19.72
C GLN A 209 13.77 -0.70 -19.96
N PRO A 210 14.39 -1.89 -20.17
CA PRO A 210 15.80 -1.92 -20.51
C PRO A 210 15.98 -1.02 -21.73
N VAL A 211 16.80 0.01 -21.57
CA VAL A 211 17.22 0.85 -22.69
C VAL A 211 17.92 -0.11 -23.65
N ASN A 212 17.27 -0.41 -24.80
CA ASN A 212 17.95 -1.09 -25.89
C ASN A 212 19.05 -0.14 -26.34
N GLU A 213 20.24 -0.33 -25.82
CA GLU A 213 21.45 0.19 -26.45
C GLU A 213 21.57 -0.56 -27.79
N ASP A 214 21.08 0.07 -28.85
CA ASP A 214 21.44 -0.27 -30.21
C ASP A 214 22.96 -0.11 -30.31
N THR A 215 23.67 -1.19 -30.09
CA THR A 215 25.09 -1.30 -30.36
C THR A 215 25.23 -1.33 -31.87
N THR A 216 25.35 -0.18 -32.48
CA THR A 216 25.81 -0.05 -33.87
C THR A 216 27.25 -0.58 -33.89
N ILE A 217 27.41 -1.82 -34.26
CA ILE A 217 28.72 -2.39 -34.58
C ILE A 217 29.20 -1.71 -35.85
N VAL A 218 30.08 -0.72 -35.69
CA VAL A 218 30.85 -0.19 -36.79
C VAL A 218 31.90 -1.26 -37.15
N THR A 219 31.67 -1.99 -38.21
CA THR A 219 32.67 -2.86 -38.79
C THR A 219 33.65 -2.01 -39.54
N ASP A 220 34.84 -1.78 -38.94
CA ASP A 220 36.03 -1.31 -39.64
C ASP A 220 36.45 -2.37 -40.66
N GLN A 221 36.31 -2.06 -41.92
CA GLN A 221 36.93 -2.82 -43.03
C GLN A 221 38.42 -2.40 -43.14
N PRO A 222 39.35 -3.33 -43.21
CA PRO A 222 40.72 -3.01 -43.51
C PRO A 222 40.86 -2.62 -44.98
N THR A 223 41.30 -1.39 -45.22
CA THR A 223 41.75 -0.94 -46.54
C THR A 223 43.08 -1.62 -46.89
N ASN A 224 43.03 -2.53 -47.84
CA ASN A 224 44.23 -2.98 -48.54
C ASN A 224 44.71 -1.84 -49.46
N ASP A 225 45.82 -1.28 -49.15
CA ASP A 225 46.67 -0.55 -50.09
C ASP A 225 47.88 -1.45 -50.45
N ASP A 226 47.72 -2.23 -51.52
CA ASP A 226 48.79 -2.69 -52.33
C ASP A 226 48.84 -1.77 -53.57
N ASN A 227 49.92 -0.99 -53.73
CA ASN A 227 50.59 -0.87 -55.03
C ASN A 227 51.80 0.06 -55.02
N ALA A 228 52.89 -0.54 -55.53
CA ALA A 228 54.10 0.01 -56.17
C ALA A 228 55.16 0.66 -55.29
#